data_4c3cfd2fcc00e66b9a5e64f6961b3392
#
_entry.id   4c3cfd2fcc00e66b9a5e64f6961b3392
#
_cell.length_a   1.000
_cell.length_b   1.000
_cell.length_c   1.000
_cell.angle_alpha   90.00
_cell.angle_beta   90.00
_cell.angle_gamma   90.00
#
_symmetry.space_group_name_H-M   'P 1'
#
loop_
_entity.id
_entity.type
_entity.pdbx_description
1 polymer ?
#
loop_
_entity_poly.entity_id
_entity_poly.type
_entity_poly.pdbx_seq_one_letter_code
_entity_poly.pdbx_strand_id
1 'polypeptide(L)'
;MKFKNVAEELEFSQKRYKIKNDIEKLFIEKKYINYETNLVEDIKEDYLKNLQFKDSGVVKVIGDDGRISILSRDITTNLLNKLIPNWDLNSKAKLFYYGKIFKKDNNKIKEIRQMGVECIGLETIDSDKEMIDLIDSIMKNYRNKYIIEIGTSEYLKGILSEFYLDEVEYNFIINLINKKNKEDLKKYMKKFEKTPSREALENIIDMRGSIEEVLIKVEKYYTNQKMKKGLEELKEINSYINNEKIDSENIICDLSITSSLNYYSGLMFKTYYEEANKEIIKGGRYDIDSDGYGDIIPAIGFSVEIDEILRNLYKKGNI
;
A
#
# COMPACT_ATOMS: atom_id res chain seq x y z
N MET A 1 13.92 15.62 -11.66
CA MET A 1 14.94 15.27 -12.65
C MET A 1 15.40 16.55 -13.30
N LYS A 2 16.66 16.73 -13.65
CA LYS A 2 17.13 17.87 -14.46
C LYS A 2 17.42 17.34 -15.86
N PHE A 3 16.80 17.93 -16.86
CA PHE A 3 17.04 17.60 -18.27
C PHE A 3 18.18 18.45 -18.80
N LYS A 4 18.96 17.92 -19.75
CA LYS A 4 20.08 18.65 -20.35
C LYS A 4 19.59 19.59 -21.46
N ASN A 5 18.48 19.24 -22.11
CA ASN A 5 17.90 20.02 -23.19
C ASN A 5 16.39 19.75 -23.32
N VAL A 6 15.71 20.53 -24.16
CA VAL A 6 14.26 20.43 -24.40
C VAL A 6 13.86 19.08 -25.01
N ALA A 7 14.71 18.50 -25.88
CA ALA A 7 14.39 17.22 -26.52
C ALA A 7 14.28 16.09 -25.48
N GLU A 8 15.18 16.02 -24.50
CA GLU A 8 15.08 15.06 -23.38
C GLU A 8 13.81 15.26 -22.55
N GLU A 9 13.42 16.51 -22.31
CA GLU A 9 12.19 16.81 -21.56
C GLU A 9 10.94 16.38 -22.32
N LEU A 10 10.87 16.63 -23.63
CA LEU A 10 9.78 16.21 -24.50
C LEU A 10 9.69 14.68 -24.59
N GLU A 11 10.83 14.00 -24.76
CA GLU A 11 10.89 12.55 -24.78
C GLU A 11 10.41 11.95 -23.47
N PHE A 12 10.85 12.50 -22.34
CA PHE A 12 10.40 12.09 -21.01
C PHE A 12 8.87 12.26 -20.86
N SER A 13 8.33 13.38 -21.36
CA SER A 13 6.89 13.65 -21.33
C SER A 13 6.10 12.66 -22.19
N GLN A 14 6.58 12.34 -23.39
CA GLN A 14 5.94 11.35 -24.26
C GLN A 14 5.95 9.95 -23.66
N LYS A 15 7.07 9.54 -23.06
CA LYS A 15 7.16 8.23 -22.38
C LYS A 15 6.24 8.15 -21.16
N ARG A 16 6.13 9.23 -20.37
CA ARG A 16 5.17 9.31 -19.27
C ARG A 16 3.75 9.11 -19.77
N TYR A 17 3.39 9.79 -20.86
CA TYR A 17 2.06 9.66 -21.47
C TYR A 17 1.81 8.22 -21.95
N LYS A 18 2.81 7.59 -22.59
CA LYS A 18 2.72 6.20 -23.02
C LYS A 18 2.48 5.26 -21.83
N ILE A 19 3.29 5.35 -20.75
CA ILE A 19 3.13 4.53 -19.55
C ILE A 19 1.72 4.69 -18.96
N LYS A 20 1.24 5.94 -18.85
CA LYS A 20 -0.12 6.24 -18.37
C LYS A 20 -1.17 5.51 -19.23
N ASN A 21 -1.09 5.62 -20.54
CA ASN A 21 -2.06 5.02 -21.44
C ASN A 21 -2.00 3.48 -21.44
N ASP A 22 -0.81 2.89 -21.35
CA ASP A 22 -0.64 1.44 -21.32
C ASP A 22 -1.32 0.86 -20.04
N ILE A 23 -1.13 1.50 -18.89
CA ILE A 23 -1.75 1.08 -17.63
C ILE A 23 -3.26 1.33 -17.64
N GLU A 24 -3.71 2.47 -18.15
CA GLU A 24 -5.13 2.80 -18.30
C GLU A 24 -5.86 1.77 -19.16
N LYS A 25 -5.26 1.39 -20.29
CA LYS A 25 -5.80 0.36 -21.17
C LYS A 25 -5.97 -0.99 -20.43
N LEU A 26 -4.97 -1.40 -19.66
CA LEU A 26 -5.05 -2.62 -18.85
C LEU A 26 -6.23 -2.56 -17.85
N PHE A 27 -6.43 -1.43 -17.19
CA PHE A 27 -7.53 -1.27 -16.24
C PHE A 27 -8.90 -1.32 -16.93
N ILE A 28 -9.04 -0.66 -18.09
CA ILE A 28 -10.28 -0.69 -18.90
C ILE A 28 -10.59 -2.12 -19.39
N GLU A 29 -9.59 -2.86 -19.86
CA GLU A 29 -9.73 -4.27 -20.29
C GLU A 29 -10.22 -5.17 -19.14
N LYS A 30 -9.81 -4.88 -17.90
CA LYS A 30 -10.27 -5.54 -16.68
C LYS A 30 -11.58 -4.96 -16.11
N LYS A 31 -12.26 -4.07 -16.88
CA LYS A 31 -13.57 -3.49 -16.58
C LYS A 31 -13.59 -2.55 -15.34
N TYR A 32 -12.46 -1.88 -15.07
CA TYR A 32 -12.44 -0.78 -14.11
C TYR A 32 -13.02 0.48 -14.74
N ILE A 33 -13.77 1.22 -13.96
CA ILE A 33 -14.40 2.48 -14.37
C ILE A 33 -13.49 3.63 -13.93
N ASN A 34 -13.21 4.57 -14.84
CA ASN A 34 -12.44 5.78 -14.49
C ASN A 34 -13.23 6.64 -13.50
N TYR A 35 -12.58 7.02 -12.40
CA TYR A 35 -13.14 7.93 -11.42
C TYR A 35 -12.19 9.11 -11.17
N GLU A 36 -12.69 10.32 -11.42
CA GLU A 36 -11.93 11.54 -11.22
C GLU A 36 -12.13 12.10 -9.81
N THR A 37 -11.04 12.42 -9.14
CA THR A 37 -11.03 13.02 -7.81
C THR A 37 -10.61 14.48 -7.85
N ASN A 38 -10.99 15.24 -6.81
CA ASN A 38 -10.59 16.64 -6.71
C ASN A 38 -9.12 16.77 -6.29
N LEU A 39 -8.47 17.78 -6.84
CA LEU A 39 -7.11 18.17 -6.47
C LEU A 39 -7.04 18.93 -5.15
N VAL A 40 -8.13 19.65 -4.84
CA VAL A 40 -8.28 20.48 -3.65
C VAL A 40 -9.42 19.93 -2.82
N GLU A 41 -9.19 19.79 -1.55
CA GLU A 41 -10.14 19.28 -0.58
C GLU A 41 -10.43 20.37 0.48
N ASP A 42 -11.72 20.63 0.73
CA ASP A 42 -12.11 21.52 1.81
C ASP A 42 -11.93 20.82 3.15
N ILE A 43 -11.36 21.52 4.09
CA ILE A 43 -11.17 20.99 5.44
C ILE A 43 -12.47 21.12 6.20
N LYS A 44 -13.12 19.99 6.53
CA LYS A 44 -14.22 19.99 7.50
C LYS A 44 -13.67 20.39 8.89
N GLU A 45 -14.41 21.17 9.67
CA GLU A 45 -13.97 21.66 10.99
C GLU A 45 -13.58 20.53 11.95
N ASP A 46 -14.25 19.37 11.88
CA ASP A 46 -13.91 18.19 12.67
C ASP A 46 -12.56 17.57 12.29
N TYR A 47 -12.18 17.69 11.03
CA TYR A 47 -10.86 17.30 10.56
C TYR A 47 -9.76 18.21 11.11
N LEU A 48 -10.06 19.49 11.30
CA LEU A 48 -9.16 20.45 11.98
C LEU A 48 -8.95 20.12 13.47
N LYS A 49 -9.98 19.60 14.13
CA LYS A 49 -9.94 19.20 15.54
C LYS A 49 -9.21 17.87 15.76
N ASN A 50 -9.35 16.94 14.84
CA ASN A 50 -8.73 15.59 14.88
C ASN A 50 -7.33 15.57 14.29
N LEU A 51 -6.98 16.49 13.40
CA LEU A 51 -5.62 16.81 13.06
C LEU A 51 -5.02 17.56 14.25
N GLN A 52 -4.60 16.85 15.27
CA GLN A 52 -3.45 17.29 16.03
C GLN A 52 -2.34 17.46 15.00
N PHE A 53 -2.11 18.72 14.63
CA PHE A 53 -1.23 19.17 13.54
C PHE A 53 0.26 18.78 13.70
N LYS A 54 0.51 17.56 14.10
CA LYS A 54 1.83 16.93 14.02
C LYS A 54 2.13 16.41 12.62
N ASP A 55 1.15 16.43 11.69
CA ASP A 55 1.37 15.96 10.33
C ASP A 55 1.98 17.07 9.47
N SER A 56 3.31 17.16 9.53
CA SER A 56 4.13 18.08 8.75
C SER A 56 4.03 17.89 7.23
N GLY A 57 3.24 16.89 6.76
CA GLY A 57 3.17 16.48 5.36
C GLY A 57 2.06 17.14 4.54
N VAL A 58 1.13 17.88 5.15
CA VAL A 58 -0.02 18.48 4.46
C VAL A 58 0.34 19.81 3.80
N VAL A 59 -0.06 19.99 2.54
CA VAL A 59 0.07 21.26 1.80
C VAL A 59 -1.24 22.01 1.89
N LYS A 60 -1.22 23.17 2.55
CA LYS A 60 -2.39 24.06 2.75
C LYS A 60 -2.46 25.11 1.67
N VAL A 61 -3.68 25.42 1.24
CA VAL A 61 -4.02 26.55 0.37
C VAL A 61 -4.95 27.47 1.14
N ILE A 62 -4.66 28.74 1.16
CA ILE A 62 -5.48 29.78 1.83
C ILE A 62 -6.17 30.57 0.75
N GLY A 63 -7.51 30.59 0.77
CA GLY A 63 -8.32 31.42 -0.11
C GLY A 63 -8.30 32.90 0.30
N ASP A 64 -8.71 33.79 -0.60
CA ASP A 64 -8.80 35.24 -0.32
C ASP A 64 -9.80 35.57 0.80
N ASP A 65 -10.76 34.68 1.03
CA ASP A 65 -11.74 34.75 2.12
C ASP A 65 -11.23 34.16 3.45
N GLY A 66 -9.96 33.75 3.51
CA GLY A 66 -9.32 33.16 4.67
C GLY A 66 -9.66 31.68 4.90
N ARG A 67 -10.49 31.05 4.07
CA ARG A 67 -10.75 29.61 4.15
C ARG A 67 -9.50 28.81 3.81
N ILE A 68 -9.32 27.71 4.56
CA ILE A 68 -8.19 26.80 4.37
C ILE A 68 -8.67 25.54 3.66
N SER A 69 -8.06 25.25 2.53
CA SER A 69 -8.19 23.99 1.81
C SER A 69 -6.85 23.26 1.83
N ILE A 70 -6.85 21.98 1.51
CA ILE A 70 -5.62 21.16 1.36
C ILE A 70 -5.49 20.63 -0.06
N LEU A 71 -4.26 20.52 -0.52
CA LEU A 71 -3.99 19.76 -1.74
C LEU A 71 -4.08 18.26 -1.42
N SER A 72 -4.70 17.49 -2.32
CA SER A 72 -4.90 16.06 -2.14
C SER A 72 -3.56 15.35 -1.85
N ARG A 73 -3.53 14.60 -0.77
CA ARG A 73 -2.35 13.83 -0.32
C ARG A 73 -2.50 12.34 -0.55
N ASP A 74 -3.72 11.89 -0.77
CA ASP A 74 -4.11 10.51 -0.97
C ASP A 74 -5.39 10.45 -1.79
N ILE A 75 -5.32 9.79 -2.96
CA ILE A 75 -6.46 9.74 -3.88
C ILE A 75 -7.52 8.76 -3.37
N THR A 76 -7.11 7.65 -2.78
CA THR A 76 -8.03 6.65 -2.22
C THR A 76 -8.92 7.27 -1.14
N THR A 77 -8.34 7.98 -0.18
CA THR A 77 -9.10 8.69 0.87
C THR A 77 -10.09 9.70 0.28
N ASN A 78 -9.65 10.48 -0.72
CA ASN A 78 -10.52 11.46 -1.39
C ASN A 78 -11.70 10.78 -2.12
N LEU A 79 -11.43 9.68 -2.82
CA LEU A 79 -12.43 8.86 -3.49
C LEU A 79 -13.45 8.31 -2.48
N LEU A 80 -12.98 7.71 -1.39
CA LEU A 80 -13.82 7.14 -0.35
C LEU A 80 -14.71 8.20 0.32
N ASN A 81 -14.14 9.36 0.67
CA ASN A 81 -14.89 10.47 1.26
C ASN A 81 -16.07 10.95 0.40
N LYS A 82 -16.00 10.73 -0.92
CA LYS A 82 -17.10 11.08 -1.84
C LYS A 82 -18.10 9.96 -2.03
N LEU A 83 -17.65 8.71 -2.07
CA LEU A 83 -18.50 7.57 -2.40
C LEU A 83 -19.22 7.01 -1.17
N ILE A 84 -18.51 6.86 -0.05
CA ILE A 84 -19.05 6.16 1.13
C ILE A 84 -20.29 6.81 1.73
N PRO A 85 -20.44 8.15 1.80
CA PRO A 85 -21.67 8.77 2.32
C PRO A 85 -22.96 8.38 1.58
N ASN A 86 -22.84 7.89 0.33
CA ASN A 86 -23.96 7.45 -0.49
C ASN A 86 -23.84 5.98 -0.89
N TRP A 87 -23.04 5.21 -0.17
CA TRP A 87 -22.79 3.80 -0.50
C TRP A 87 -23.93 2.92 -0.01
N ASP A 88 -24.49 2.13 -0.92
CA ASP A 88 -25.37 1.03 -0.56
C ASP A 88 -24.52 -0.21 -0.24
N LEU A 89 -24.78 -0.87 0.89
CA LEU A 89 -24.02 -2.03 1.38
C LEU A 89 -23.92 -3.19 0.38
N ASN A 90 -24.88 -3.32 -0.53
CA ASN A 90 -24.87 -4.30 -1.61
C ASN A 90 -24.11 -3.83 -2.86
N SER A 91 -23.67 -2.58 -2.88
CA SER A 91 -22.96 -2.03 -4.02
C SER A 91 -21.57 -2.63 -4.16
N LYS A 92 -21.14 -2.79 -5.41
CA LYS A 92 -19.81 -3.26 -5.77
C LYS A 92 -19.23 -2.35 -6.83
N ALA A 93 -17.98 -1.93 -6.67
CA ALA A 93 -17.33 -1.07 -7.64
C ALA A 93 -15.89 -1.52 -7.90
N LYS A 94 -15.51 -1.47 -9.17
CA LYS A 94 -14.13 -1.57 -9.65
C LYS A 94 -13.78 -0.24 -10.29
N LEU A 95 -12.95 0.54 -9.63
CA LEU A 95 -12.62 1.90 -10.04
C LEU A 95 -11.12 2.01 -10.33
N PHE A 96 -10.75 2.83 -11.30
CA PHE A 96 -9.39 3.28 -11.44
C PHE A 96 -9.33 4.80 -11.49
N TYR A 97 -8.19 5.34 -11.11
CA TYR A 97 -7.95 6.77 -11.12
C TYR A 97 -6.56 7.11 -11.70
N TYR A 98 -6.46 8.31 -12.24
CA TYR A 98 -5.18 8.98 -12.49
C TYR A 98 -5.21 10.37 -11.90
N GLY A 99 -4.27 10.70 -11.05
CA GLY A 99 -4.26 11.98 -10.37
C GLY A 99 -2.88 12.38 -9.85
N LYS A 100 -2.86 13.52 -9.19
CA LYS A 100 -1.67 14.08 -8.54
C LYS A 100 -1.91 14.15 -7.05
N ILE A 101 -0.91 13.77 -6.29
CA ILE A 101 -0.87 14.02 -4.85
C ILE A 101 0.28 14.94 -4.51
N PHE A 102 0.15 15.63 -3.39
CA PHE A 102 1.12 16.61 -2.93
C PHE A 102 1.61 16.25 -1.54
N LYS A 103 2.94 16.16 -1.40
CA LYS A 103 3.60 15.89 -0.12
C LYS A 103 4.62 16.97 0.18
N LYS A 104 4.70 17.38 1.45
CA LYS A 104 5.77 18.25 1.91
C LYS A 104 7.01 17.41 2.21
N ASP A 105 8.12 17.72 1.59
CA ASP A 105 9.43 17.10 1.79
C ASP A 105 10.48 18.19 1.99
N ASN A 106 11.10 18.23 3.17
CA ASN A 106 12.15 19.21 3.51
C ASN A 106 11.82 20.66 3.08
N ASN A 107 10.66 21.16 3.47
CA ASN A 107 10.11 22.48 3.11
C ASN A 107 9.83 22.71 1.61
N LYS A 108 9.88 21.66 0.78
CA LYS A 108 9.47 21.71 -0.62
C LYS A 108 8.18 20.92 -0.82
N ILE A 109 7.33 21.42 -1.71
CA ILE A 109 6.15 20.70 -2.14
C ILE A 109 6.57 19.75 -3.28
N LYS A 110 6.31 18.47 -3.10
CA LYS A 110 6.55 17.45 -4.10
C LYS A 110 5.21 17.02 -4.72
N GLU A 111 5.09 17.18 -6.03
CA GLU A 111 4.00 16.62 -6.82
C GLU A 111 4.37 15.19 -7.23
N ILE A 112 3.45 14.25 -7.02
CA ILE A 112 3.58 12.83 -7.37
C ILE A 112 2.40 12.45 -8.25
N ARG A 113 2.65 11.85 -9.40
CA ARG A 113 1.61 11.33 -10.29
C ARG A 113 1.35 9.87 -9.98
N GLN A 114 0.11 9.59 -9.62
CA GLN A 114 -0.34 8.25 -9.28
C GLN A 114 -1.46 7.80 -10.21
N MET A 115 -1.42 6.54 -10.56
CA MET A 115 -2.58 5.77 -11.01
C MET A 115 -2.88 4.71 -9.97
N GLY A 116 -4.11 4.24 -9.91
CA GLY A 116 -4.44 3.15 -9.02
C GLY A 116 -5.79 2.55 -9.34
N VAL A 117 -6.07 1.43 -8.69
CA VAL A 117 -7.35 0.74 -8.75
C VAL A 117 -7.88 0.51 -7.35
N GLU A 118 -9.21 0.51 -7.25
CA GLU A 118 -9.95 0.18 -6.02
C GLU A 118 -11.07 -0.79 -6.36
N CYS A 119 -11.12 -1.92 -5.68
CA CYS A 119 -12.25 -2.84 -5.64
C CYS A 119 -12.96 -2.66 -4.30
N ILE A 120 -14.19 -2.15 -4.30
CA ILE A 120 -14.95 -1.82 -3.10
C ILE A 120 -16.21 -2.69 -3.04
N GLY A 121 -16.55 -3.23 -1.87
CA GLY A 121 -17.69 -4.12 -1.66
C GLY A 121 -17.46 -5.55 -2.15
N LEU A 122 -16.21 -5.94 -2.43
CA LEU A 122 -15.81 -7.26 -2.91
C LEU A 122 -15.00 -7.98 -1.83
N GLU A 123 -15.59 -8.96 -1.16
CA GLU A 123 -14.95 -9.73 -0.07
C GLU A 123 -14.10 -10.90 -0.54
N THR A 124 -14.14 -11.22 -1.82
CA THR A 124 -13.59 -12.48 -2.30
C THR A 124 -12.09 -12.42 -2.50
N ILE A 125 -11.42 -13.53 -2.20
CA ILE A 125 -10.03 -13.80 -2.55
C ILE A 125 -9.74 -13.59 -4.05
N ASP A 126 -10.77 -13.63 -4.89
CA ASP A 126 -10.64 -13.38 -6.32
C ASP A 126 -10.24 -11.94 -6.63
N SER A 127 -10.68 -10.97 -5.82
CA SER A 127 -10.19 -9.60 -5.95
C SER A 127 -8.72 -9.46 -5.53
N ASP A 128 -8.26 -10.25 -4.55
CA ASP A 128 -6.84 -10.30 -4.15
C ASP A 128 -5.98 -10.88 -5.29
N LYS A 129 -6.43 -11.97 -5.89
CA LYS A 129 -5.79 -12.61 -7.06
C LYS A 129 -5.72 -11.65 -8.24
N GLU A 130 -6.81 -10.93 -8.52
CA GLU A 130 -6.83 -9.92 -9.58
C GLU A 130 -5.83 -8.79 -9.34
N MET A 131 -5.63 -8.36 -8.07
CA MET A 131 -4.58 -7.39 -7.76
C MET A 131 -3.19 -7.91 -8.11
N ILE A 132 -2.90 -9.17 -7.77
CA ILE A 132 -1.60 -9.78 -8.09
C ILE A 132 -1.38 -9.83 -9.61
N ASP A 133 -2.39 -10.24 -10.39
CA ASP A 133 -2.31 -10.26 -11.86
C ASP A 133 -2.04 -8.89 -12.46
N LEU A 134 -2.76 -7.86 -11.99
CA LEU A 134 -2.57 -6.50 -12.45
C LEU A 134 -1.17 -5.99 -12.12
N ILE A 135 -0.71 -6.24 -10.91
CA ILE A 135 0.62 -5.84 -10.44
C ILE A 135 1.70 -6.53 -11.28
N ASP A 136 1.62 -7.86 -11.46
CA ASP A 136 2.56 -8.63 -12.28
C ASP A 136 2.59 -8.10 -13.72
N SER A 137 1.42 -7.90 -14.32
CA SER A 137 1.29 -7.37 -15.68
C SER A 137 1.92 -5.99 -15.84
N ILE A 138 1.70 -5.08 -14.89
CA ILE A 138 2.30 -3.74 -14.91
C ILE A 138 3.82 -3.83 -14.77
N MET A 139 4.30 -4.58 -13.79
CA MET A 139 5.74 -4.65 -13.51
C MET A 139 6.50 -5.28 -14.69
N LYS A 140 6.01 -6.39 -15.20
CA LYS A 140 6.59 -7.15 -16.32
C LYS A 140 6.61 -6.36 -17.63
N ASN A 141 5.61 -5.51 -17.87
CA ASN A 141 5.52 -4.71 -19.12
C ASN A 141 6.70 -3.75 -19.30
N TYR A 142 7.34 -3.33 -18.22
CA TYR A 142 8.43 -2.36 -18.29
C TYR A 142 9.80 -2.93 -17.96
N ARG A 143 9.87 -4.02 -17.17
CA ARG A 143 11.11 -4.72 -16.83
C ARG A 143 10.87 -6.16 -16.43
N ASN A 144 11.77 -7.04 -16.84
CA ASN A 144 11.72 -8.47 -16.48
C ASN A 144 12.19 -8.75 -15.04
N LYS A 145 12.99 -7.86 -14.43
CA LYS A 145 13.51 -8.02 -13.07
C LYS A 145 12.82 -7.06 -12.11
N TYR A 146 11.90 -7.58 -11.34
CA TYR A 146 11.13 -6.88 -10.32
C TYR A 146 10.88 -7.81 -9.14
N ILE A 147 10.44 -7.24 -8.04
CA ILE A 147 10.02 -7.97 -6.84
C ILE A 147 8.62 -7.49 -6.47
N ILE A 148 7.76 -8.45 -6.21
CA ILE A 148 6.47 -8.26 -5.54
C ILE A 148 6.63 -8.76 -4.11
N GLU A 149 6.71 -7.87 -3.16
CA GLU A 149 6.73 -8.20 -1.75
C GLU A 149 5.28 -8.29 -1.26
N ILE A 150 4.91 -9.44 -0.73
CA ILE A 150 3.56 -9.76 -0.26
C ILE A 150 3.61 -10.08 1.23
N GLY A 151 2.60 -9.67 1.97
CA GLY A 151 2.42 -10.04 3.37
C GLY A 151 0.98 -9.87 3.80
N THR A 152 0.71 -10.11 5.07
CA THR A 152 -0.62 -9.90 5.65
C THR A 152 -0.52 -9.06 6.92
N SER A 153 -1.36 -8.03 7.02
CA SER A 153 -1.45 -7.21 8.24
C SER A 153 -1.98 -8.00 9.43
N GLU A 154 -2.77 -9.05 9.18
CA GLU A 154 -3.42 -9.84 10.22
C GLU A 154 -2.42 -10.61 11.09
N TYR A 155 -1.29 -11.04 10.52
CA TYR A 155 -0.27 -11.75 11.29
C TYR A 155 0.40 -10.84 12.33
N LEU A 156 0.90 -9.67 11.90
CA LEU A 156 1.52 -8.70 12.82
C LEU A 156 0.52 -8.13 13.82
N LYS A 157 -0.68 -7.74 13.38
CA LYS A 157 -1.74 -7.26 14.25
C LYS A 157 -2.16 -8.33 15.27
N GLY A 158 -2.23 -9.59 14.84
CA GLY A 158 -2.51 -10.72 15.71
C GLY A 158 -1.45 -10.87 16.81
N ILE A 159 -0.16 -10.79 16.48
CA ILE A 159 0.90 -10.81 17.49
C ILE A 159 0.77 -9.62 18.46
N LEU A 160 0.64 -8.40 17.92
CA LEU A 160 0.60 -7.19 18.73
C LEU A 160 -0.61 -7.13 19.66
N SER A 161 -1.73 -7.76 19.30
CA SER A 161 -2.92 -7.84 20.16
C SER A 161 -2.73 -8.67 21.43
N GLU A 162 -1.66 -9.45 21.54
CA GLU A 162 -1.31 -10.22 22.75
C GLU A 162 -0.58 -9.38 23.81
N PHE A 163 -0.28 -8.12 23.49
CA PHE A 163 0.43 -7.19 24.38
C PHE A 163 -0.47 -6.01 24.75
N TYR A 164 -0.40 -5.58 25.99
CA TYR A 164 -0.99 -4.31 26.44
C TYR A 164 -0.02 -3.18 26.07
N LEU A 165 -0.19 -2.60 24.86
CA LEU A 165 0.65 -1.53 24.32
C LEU A 165 -0.12 -0.21 24.35
N ASP A 166 0.50 0.84 24.85
CA ASP A 166 0.02 2.18 24.57
C ASP A 166 0.42 2.63 23.12
N GLU A 167 -0.11 3.76 22.69
CA GLU A 167 0.15 4.28 21.33
C GLU A 167 1.64 4.53 21.06
N VAL A 168 2.38 4.99 22.08
CA VAL A 168 3.80 5.29 21.96
C VAL A 168 4.61 4.01 21.79
N GLU A 169 4.33 3.00 22.58
CA GLU A 169 4.96 1.68 22.51
C GLU A 169 4.67 0.99 21.19
N TYR A 170 3.39 1.01 20.76
CA TYR A 170 2.98 0.46 19.47
C TYR A 170 3.76 1.10 18.33
N ASN A 171 3.76 2.44 18.26
CA ASN A 171 4.47 3.17 17.21
C ASN A 171 5.99 2.95 17.26
N PHE A 172 6.56 2.79 18.44
CA PHE A 172 7.98 2.48 18.60
C PHE A 172 8.32 1.10 18.02
N ILE A 173 7.54 0.06 18.36
CA ILE A 173 7.71 -1.30 17.84
C ILE A 173 7.57 -1.30 16.30
N ILE A 174 6.52 -0.68 15.77
CA ILE A 174 6.30 -0.57 14.32
C ILE A 174 7.48 0.14 13.64
N ASN A 175 8.03 1.20 14.23
CA ASN A 175 9.20 1.89 13.68
C ASN A 175 10.45 0.99 13.64
N LEU A 176 10.67 0.16 14.66
CA LEU A 176 11.78 -0.81 14.68
C LEU A 176 11.61 -1.88 13.59
N ILE A 177 10.38 -2.39 13.43
CA ILE A 177 10.05 -3.36 12.39
C ILE A 177 10.25 -2.76 11.00
N ASN A 178 9.77 -1.54 10.76
CA ASN A 178 9.93 -0.82 9.51
C ASN A 178 11.40 -0.61 9.13
N LYS A 179 12.23 -0.29 10.12
CA LYS A 179 13.67 -0.11 9.94
C LYS A 179 14.43 -1.43 9.88
N LYS A 180 13.73 -2.56 9.99
CA LYS A 180 14.35 -3.91 10.08
C LYS A 180 15.41 -3.99 11.19
N ASN A 181 15.22 -3.23 12.29
CA ASN A 181 16.15 -3.18 13.41
C ASN A 181 15.85 -4.29 14.43
N LYS A 182 16.29 -5.49 14.10
CA LYS A 182 16.05 -6.71 14.88
C LYS A 182 16.67 -6.65 16.27
N GLU A 183 17.87 -6.09 16.40
CA GLU A 183 18.59 -6.04 17.67
C GLU A 183 17.86 -5.16 18.70
N ASP A 184 17.47 -3.96 18.30
CA ASP A 184 16.73 -3.06 19.21
C ASP A 184 15.31 -3.59 19.48
N LEU A 185 14.66 -4.24 18.49
CA LEU A 185 13.36 -4.90 18.72
C LEU A 185 13.48 -5.97 19.82
N LYS A 186 14.44 -6.89 19.70
CA LYS A 186 14.68 -7.92 20.72
C LYS A 186 15.03 -7.32 22.08
N LYS A 187 15.86 -6.27 22.11
CA LYS A 187 16.22 -5.58 23.35
C LYS A 187 15.00 -4.94 24.01
N TYR A 188 14.16 -4.27 23.21
CA TYR A 188 12.95 -3.62 23.70
C TYR A 188 11.94 -4.62 24.23
N MET A 189 11.75 -5.74 23.55
CA MET A 189 10.80 -6.78 23.94
C MET A 189 11.16 -7.48 25.26
N LYS A 190 12.40 -7.38 25.76
CA LYS A 190 12.82 -7.95 27.06
C LYS A 190 12.06 -7.39 28.25
N LYS A 191 11.40 -6.23 28.14
CA LYS A 191 10.57 -5.68 29.22
C LYS A 191 9.23 -6.41 29.40
N PHE A 192 8.77 -7.15 28.40
CA PHE A 192 7.57 -7.96 28.47
C PHE A 192 7.90 -9.37 28.92
N GLU A 193 6.91 -10.08 29.47
CA GLU A 193 7.08 -11.47 29.86
C GLU A 193 7.52 -12.35 28.67
N LYS A 194 8.27 -13.40 28.96
CA LYS A 194 8.70 -14.36 27.93
C LYS A 194 7.52 -15.28 27.58
N THR A 195 6.79 -14.90 26.55
CA THR A 195 5.65 -15.65 26.00
C THR A 195 5.96 -16.13 24.59
N PRO A 196 5.21 -17.12 24.06
CA PRO A 196 5.33 -17.52 22.65
C PRO A 196 5.05 -16.38 21.67
N SER A 197 4.12 -15.46 22.00
CA SER A 197 3.84 -14.26 21.19
C SER A 197 5.03 -13.31 21.13
N ARG A 198 5.73 -13.14 22.26
CA ARG A 198 6.95 -12.33 22.30
C ARG A 198 8.03 -12.94 21.41
N GLU A 199 8.23 -14.25 21.47
CA GLU A 199 9.20 -14.94 20.62
C GLU A 199 8.87 -14.77 19.12
N ALA A 200 7.59 -14.86 18.76
CA ALA A 200 7.13 -14.60 17.40
C ALA A 200 7.45 -13.16 16.97
N LEU A 201 7.18 -12.16 17.80
CA LEU A 201 7.44 -10.76 17.51
C LEU A 201 8.94 -10.44 17.36
N GLU A 202 9.77 -11.01 18.24
CA GLU A 202 11.24 -10.87 18.19
C GLU A 202 11.87 -11.42 16.90
N ASN A 203 11.18 -12.35 16.23
CA ASN A 203 11.65 -12.99 15.00
C ASN A 203 10.86 -12.59 13.76
N ILE A 204 9.90 -11.67 13.84
CA ILE A 204 9.03 -11.30 12.71
C ILE A 204 9.81 -10.80 11.49
N ILE A 205 10.93 -10.12 11.69
CA ILE A 205 11.79 -9.58 10.63
C ILE A 205 12.46 -10.71 9.83
N ASP A 206 12.67 -11.88 10.42
CA ASP A 206 13.24 -13.07 9.76
C ASP A 206 12.17 -13.91 9.04
N MET A 207 10.90 -13.62 9.23
CA MET A 207 9.78 -14.30 8.57
C MET A 207 9.62 -13.75 7.15
N ARG A 208 10.66 -13.94 6.36
CA ARG A 208 10.80 -13.50 4.97
C ARG A 208 11.42 -14.60 4.12
N GLY A 209 11.00 -14.73 2.86
CA GLY A 209 11.46 -15.72 1.88
C GLY A 209 10.39 -16.00 0.83
N SER A 210 10.40 -17.17 0.18
CA SER A 210 9.24 -17.62 -0.58
C SER A 210 8.04 -17.79 0.35
N ILE A 211 6.83 -17.81 -0.21
CA ILE A 211 5.61 -17.98 0.63
C ILE A 211 5.68 -19.30 1.38
N GLU A 212 6.09 -20.39 0.72
CA GLU A 212 6.26 -21.72 1.33
C GLU A 212 7.25 -21.69 2.50
N GLU A 213 8.43 -21.09 2.29
CA GLU A 213 9.44 -20.97 3.36
C GLU A 213 8.91 -20.22 4.57
N VAL A 214 8.15 -19.14 4.35
CA VAL A 214 7.58 -18.35 5.43
C VAL A 214 6.49 -19.14 6.15
N LEU A 215 5.61 -19.84 5.44
CA LEU A 215 4.59 -20.69 6.02
C LEU A 215 5.20 -21.79 6.91
N ILE A 216 6.31 -22.42 6.48
CA ILE A 216 7.04 -23.40 7.28
C ILE A 216 7.69 -22.73 8.52
N LYS A 217 8.29 -21.54 8.34
CA LYS A 217 8.90 -20.81 9.47
C LYS A 217 7.92 -20.49 10.58
N VAL A 218 6.70 -20.07 10.22
CA VAL A 218 5.70 -19.65 11.22
C VAL A 218 5.09 -20.82 11.99
N GLU A 219 5.15 -22.06 11.50
CA GLU A 219 4.66 -23.25 12.21
C GLU A 219 5.35 -23.47 13.57
N LYS A 220 6.53 -22.92 13.76
CA LYS A 220 7.31 -22.99 15.00
C LYS A 220 6.82 -22.03 16.09
N TYR A 221 6.00 -21.05 15.72
CA TYR A 221 5.58 -19.97 16.58
C TYR A 221 4.11 -20.08 16.94
N TYR A 222 3.76 -19.45 18.07
CA TYR A 222 2.36 -19.31 18.46
C TYR A 222 1.56 -18.56 17.39
N THR A 223 0.33 -19.03 17.18
CA THR A 223 -0.63 -18.36 16.29
C THR A 223 -2.00 -18.28 16.94
N ASN A 224 -2.59 -17.08 16.97
CA ASN A 224 -3.99 -16.89 17.33
C ASN A 224 -4.90 -16.91 16.08
N GLN A 225 -6.22 -16.72 16.26
CA GLN A 225 -7.17 -16.77 15.13
C GLN A 225 -6.90 -15.73 14.06
N LYS A 226 -6.51 -14.49 14.42
CA LYS A 226 -6.15 -13.45 13.45
C LYS A 226 -4.95 -13.85 12.60
N MET A 227 -3.90 -14.33 13.26
CA MET A 227 -2.69 -14.80 12.57
C MET A 227 -3.01 -15.96 11.63
N LYS A 228 -3.83 -16.94 12.08
CA LYS A 228 -4.25 -18.07 11.22
C LYS A 228 -5.00 -17.62 9.99
N LYS A 229 -5.97 -16.68 10.12
CA LYS A 229 -6.70 -16.12 8.98
C LYS A 229 -5.74 -15.55 7.93
N GLY A 230 -4.80 -14.69 8.35
CA GLY A 230 -3.81 -14.11 7.43
C GLY A 230 -2.90 -15.16 6.77
N LEU A 231 -2.53 -16.23 7.48
CA LEU A 231 -1.75 -17.33 6.90
C LEU A 231 -2.56 -18.18 5.92
N GLU A 232 -3.86 -18.38 6.14
CA GLU A 232 -4.76 -19.05 5.20
C GLU A 232 -4.92 -18.24 3.92
N GLU A 233 -5.11 -16.93 4.00
CA GLU A 233 -5.11 -16.03 2.84
C GLU A 233 -3.81 -16.15 2.03
N LEU A 234 -2.65 -16.18 2.68
CA LEU A 234 -1.36 -16.37 2.01
C LEU A 234 -1.23 -17.74 1.36
N LYS A 235 -1.77 -18.81 1.96
CA LYS A 235 -1.78 -20.15 1.34
C LYS A 235 -2.61 -20.17 0.05
N GLU A 236 -3.78 -19.52 0.05
CA GLU A 236 -4.61 -19.43 -1.15
C GLU A 236 -3.93 -18.62 -2.27
N ILE A 237 -3.30 -17.51 -1.92
CA ILE A 237 -2.52 -16.72 -2.88
C ILE A 237 -1.36 -17.52 -3.44
N ASN A 238 -0.63 -18.25 -2.59
CA ASN A 238 0.45 -19.12 -3.05
C ASN A 238 -0.02 -20.19 -4.04
N SER A 239 -1.14 -20.85 -3.72
CA SER A 239 -1.75 -21.85 -4.62
C SER A 239 -2.15 -21.22 -5.95
N TYR A 240 -2.69 -20.01 -5.95
CA TYR A 240 -3.03 -19.26 -7.15
C TYR A 240 -1.80 -18.94 -8.01
N ILE A 241 -0.75 -18.36 -7.41
CA ILE A 241 0.49 -18.02 -8.09
C ILE A 241 1.08 -19.22 -8.80
N ASN A 242 1.13 -20.37 -8.12
CA ASN A 242 1.67 -21.61 -8.69
C ASN A 242 0.83 -22.15 -9.84
N ASN A 243 -0.51 -22.03 -9.78
CA ASN A 243 -1.43 -22.51 -10.83
C ASN A 243 -1.40 -21.62 -12.07
N GLU A 244 -1.38 -20.29 -11.91
CA GLU A 244 -1.41 -19.31 -13.02
C GLU A 244 -0.02 -19.08 -13.64
N LYS A 245 1.02 -19.78 -13.15
CA LYS A 245 2.41 -19.64 -13.62
C LYS A 245 2.94 -18.19 -13.56
N ILE A 246 2.50 -17.44 -12.56
CA ILE A 246 3.16 -16.20 -12.21
C ILE A 246 4.56 -16.56 -11.73
N ASP A 247 5.55 -15.83 -12.19
CA ASP A 247 6.95 -16.14 -11.86
C ASP A 247 7.20 -15.97 -10.35
N SER A 248 7.18 -17.10 -9.64
CA SER A 248 7.36 -17.13 -8.19
C SER A 248 8.72 -16.62 -7.72
N GLU A 249 9.74 -16.58 -8.60
CA GLU A 249 11.05 -16.00 -8.29
C GLU A 249 10.98 -14.48 -8.08
N ASN A 250 9.96 -13.83 -8.65
CA ASN A 250 9.70 -12.41 -8.45
C ASN A 250 8.88 -12.11 -7.19
N ILE A 251 8.42 -13.13 -6.45
CA ILE A 251 7.54 -12.94 -5.28
C ILE A 251 8.28 -13.27 -3.99
N ILE A 252 8.23 -12.33 -3.07
CA ILE A 252 8.79 -12.47 -1.71
C ILE A 252 7.69 -12.24 -0.69
N CYS A 253 7.48 -13.20 0.19
CA CYS A 253 6.65 -13.03 1.38
C CYS A 253 7.46 -12.36 2.51
N ASP A 254 6.89 -11.35 3.15
CA ASP A 254 7.46 -10.68 4.33
C ASP A 254 6.35 -10.36 5.35
N LEU A 255 6.29 -11.11 6.45
CA LEU A 255 5.29 -10.90 7.50
C LEU A 255 5.57 -9.66 8.37
N SER A 256 6.74 -9.05 8.21
CA SER A 256 7.08 -7.76 8.83
C SER A 256 6.76 -6.56 7.94
N ILE A 257 6.01 -6.78 6.83
CA ILE A 257 5.51 -5.67 6.01
C ILE A 257 4.55 -4.81 6.84
N THR A 258 4.77 -3.52 6.82
CA THR A 258 3.91 -2.56 7.51
C THR A 258 3.57 -1.41 6.58
N SER A 259 2.55 -0.67 6.91
CA SER A 259 2.19 0.56 6.25
C SER A 259 2.20 1.71 7.27
N SER A 260 2.41 2.92 6.80
CA SER A 260 2.25 4.12 7.62
C SER A 260 0.80 4.38 8.03
N LEU A 261 -0.13 3.69 7.42
CA LEU A 261 -1.57 3.75 7.66
C LEU A 261 -2.01 2.41 8.22
N ASN A 262 -2.50 2.38 9.45
CA ASN A 262 -2.96 1.16 10.14
C ASN A 262 -4.28 0.60 9.61
N TYR A 263 -4.74 1.00 8.42
CA TYR A 263 -6.05 0.63 7.92
C TYR A 263 -6.12 -0.71 7.17
N TYR A 264 -4.98 -1.27 6.74
CA TYR A 264 -5.01 -2.57 6.05
C TYR A 264 -5.51 -3.70 6.96
N SER A 265 -6.39 -4.56 6.42
CA SER A 265 -7.11 -5.62 7.14
C SER A 265 -6.89 -7.02 6.53
N GLY A 266 -5.83 -7.21 5.78
CA GLY A 266 -5.51 -8.48 5.11
C GLY A 266 -4.23 -8.37 4.31
N LEU A 267 -4.30 -8.87 3.07
CA LEU A 267 -3.20 -8.87 2.12
C LEU A 267 -2.62 -7.46 1.92
N MET A 268 -1.30 -7.37 1.92
CA MET A 268 -0.53 -6.17 1.61
C MET A 268 0.53 -6.49 0.58
N PHE A 269 0.84 -5.53 -0.28
CA PHE A 269 1.89 -5.69 -1.29
C PHE A 269 2.63 -4.39 -1.57
N LYS A 270 3.89 -4.53 -1.94
CA LYS A 270 4.79 -3.49 -2.43
C LYS A 270 5.61 -4.06 -3.57
N THR A 271 5.95 -3.23 -4.54
CA THR A 271 6.79 -3.68 -5.63
C THR A 271 8.01 -2.80 -5.83
N TYR A 272 9.05 -3.42 -6.33
CA TYR A 272 10.32 -2.77 -6.61
C TYR A 272 10.89 -3.30 -7.92
N TYR A 273 11.54 -2.46 -8.71
CA TYR A 273 12.49 -2.95 -9.70
C TYR A 273 13.83 -3.25 -9.02
N GLU A 274 14.54 -4.25 -9.52
CA GLU A 274 15.92 -4.51 -9.09
C GLU A 274 16.72 -3.19 -9.16
N GLU A 275 17.44 -2.80 -8.13
CA GLU A 275 18.15 -1.52 -8.02
C GLU A 275 17.26 -0.28 -7.79
N ALA A 276 15.96 -0.41 -7.65
CA ALA A 276 15.11 0.70 -7.26
C ALA A 276 15.18 0.91 -5.75
N ASN A 277 15.38 2.17 -5.34
CA ASN A 277 15.37 2.52 -3.91
C ASN A 277 13.99 2.93 -3.40
N LYS A 278 12.96 2.82 -4.27
CA LYS A 278 11.58 3.24 -3.96
C LYS A 278 10.58 2.25 -4.48
N GLU A 279 9.49 2.16 -3.74
CA GLU A 279 8.31 1.42 -4.13
C GLU A 279 7.74 1.99 -5.45
N ILE A 280 7.34 1.10 -6.35
CA ILE A 280 6.67 1.43 -7.62
C ILE A 280 5.15 1.34 -7.43
N ILE A 281 4.72 0.21 -6.87
CA ILE A 281 3.31 -0.06 -6.53
C ILE A 281 3.25 -0.36 -5.05
N LYS A 282 2.18 0.07 -4.41
CA LYS A 282 1.85 -0.31 -3.04
C LYS A 282 0.35 -0.33 -2.85
N GLY A 283 -0.11 -1.23 -2.01
CA GLY A 283 -1.52 -1.39 -1.72
C GLY A 283 -1.81 -2.55 -0.78
N GLY A 284 -3.07 -2.93 -0.73
CA GLY A 284 -3.55 -4.04 0.10
C GLY A 284 -5.05 -3.96 0.35
N ARG A 285 -5.53 -4.92 1.12
CA ARG A 285 -6.92 -5.03 1.57
C ARG A 285 -7.14 -4.13 2.79
N TYR A 286 -8.28 -3.45 2.82
CA TYR A 286 -8.68 -2.56 3.90
C TYR A 286 -10.19 -2.59 4.12
N ASP A 287 -10.60 -2.32 5.35
CA ASP A 287 -12.01 -2.24 5.73
C ASP A 287 -12.41 -0.78 5.87
N ILE A 288 -13.62 -0.45 5.39
CA ILE A 288 -14.19 0.88 5.45
C ILE A 288 -15.37 0.83 6.39
N ASP A 289 -15.32 1.60 7.47
CA ASP A 289 -16.48 1.82 8.34
C ASP A 289 -17.38 2.87 7.68
N SER A 290 -18.59 2.45 7.26
CA SER A 290 -19.48 3.29 6.43
C SER A 290 -20.10 4.45 7.19
N ASP A 291 -20.40 4.29 8.47
CA ASP A 291 -21.18 5.23 9.27
C ASP A 291 -20.81 5.30 10.76
N GLY A 292 -19.79 4.54 11.19
CA GLY A 292 -19.40 4.41 12.59
C GLY A 292 -20.29 3.48 13.43
N TYR A 293 -21.23 2.78 12.79
CA TYR A 293 -22.16 1.84 13.45
C TYR A 293 -21.79 0.37 13.26
N GLY A 294 -20.68 0.10 12.58
CA GLY A 294 -20.12 -1.24 12.46
C GLY A 294 -20.43 -1.97 11.15
N ASP A 295 -21.06 -1.29 10.19
CA ASP A 295 -21.20 -1.82 8.84
C ASP A 295 -19.87 -1.67 8.10
N ILE A 296 -19.23 -2.80 7.84
CA ILE A 296 -17.90 -2.86 7.23
C ILE A 296 -18.03 -3.12 5.73
N ILE A 297 -17.46 -2.24 4.92
CA ILE A 297 -17.36 -2.40 3.46
C ILE A 297 -15.94 -2.84 3.15
N PRO A 298 -15.73 -4.10 2.71
CA PRO A 298 -14.40 -4.58 2.35
C PRO A 298 -13.90 -3.92 1.07
N ALA A 299 -12.62 -3.63 1.03
CA ALA A 299 -11.99 -3.06 -0.15
C ALA A 299 -10.53 -3.53 -0.30
N ILE A 300 -10.08 -3.57 -1.55
CA ILE A 300 -8.68 -3.79 -1.90
C ILE A 300 -8.29 -2.90 -3.06
N GLY A 301 -7.09 -2.34 -3.00
CA GLY A 301 -6.60 -1.50 -4.08
C GLY A 301 -5.09 -1.28 -4.03
N PHE A 302 -4.58 -0.62 -5.05
CA PHE A 302 -3.19 -0.20 -5.09
C PHE A 302 -2.99 1.12 -5.84
N SER A 303 -1.87 1.76 -5.55
CA SER A 303 -1.38 2.92 -6.29
C SER A 303 -0.05 2.62 -6.97
N VAL A 304 0.13 3.17 -8.18
CA VAL A 304 1.33 3.10 -9.02
C VAL A 304 1.94 4.50 -9.13
N GLU A 305 3.21 4.66 -8.78
CA GLU A 305 3.95 5.91 -9.02
C GLU A 305 4.54 5.94 -10.44
N ILE A 306 3.85 6.57 -11.39
CA ILE A 306 4.22 6.62 -12.82
C ILE A 306 5.64 7.15 -13.02
N ASP A 307 6.01 8.21 -12.32
CA ASP A 307 7.33 8.81 -12.46
C ASP A 307 8.46 7.91 -11.91
N GLU A 308 8.16 6.96 -11.01
CA GLU A 308 9.16 6.00 -10.55
C GLU A 308 9.42 4.90 -11.58
N ILE A 309 8.38 4.41 -12.29
CA ILE A 309 8.56 3.52 -13.45
C ILE A 309 9.52 4.20 -14.44
N LEU A 310 9.20 5.43 -14.81
CA LEU A 310 9.94 6.18 -15.80
C LEU A 310 11.40 6.44 -15.39
N ARG A 311 11.64 6.84 -14.13
CA ARG A 311 13.00 7.04 -13.60
C ARG A 311 13.86 5.78 -13.64
N ASN A 312 13.26 4.61 -13.39
CA ASN A 312 13.99 3.35 -13.42
C ASN A 312 14.31 2.91 -14.86
N LEU A 313 13.48 3.27 -15.84
CA LEU A 313 13.77 3.05 -17.25
C LEU A 313 14.97 3.91 -17.71
N TYR A 314 15.05 5.17 -17.29
CA TYR A 314 16.15 6.08 -17.66
C TYR A 314 17.49 5.77 -16.98
N LYS A 315 17.51 5.23 -15.77
CA LYS A 315 18.78 4.94 -15.04
C LYS A 315 19.69 3.94 -15.74
N LYS A 316 19.16 3.03 -16.56
CA LYS A 316 19.93 1.95 -17.21
C LYS A 316 20.28 2.21 -18.67
N GLY A 317 20.02 3.39 -19.22
CA GLY A 317 20.33 3.67 -20.62
C GLY A 317 19.62 2.76 -21.63
N ASN A 318 18.52 2.11 -21.25
CA ASN A 318 17.68 1.30 -22.12
C ASN A 318 16.72 2.15 -22.98
N ILE A 319 17.11 3.40 -23.18
CA ILE A 319 16.37 4.35 -24.02
C ILE A 319 17.40 5.25 -24.68
#